data_110510a73fd7f9704b0a13784401df04
#
_entry.id   110510a73fd7f9704b0a13784401df04
#
_cell.length_a   1.000
_cell.length_b   1.000
_cell.length_c   1.000
_cell.angle_alpha   90.00
_cell.angle_beta   90.00
_cell.angle_gamma   90.00
#
_symmetry.space_group_name_H-M   'P 1'
#
loop_
_entity.id
_entity.type
_entity.pdbx_description
1 polymer ?
#
loop_
_entity_poly.entity_id
_entity_poly.type
_entity_poly.pdbx_seq_one_letter_code
_entity_poly.pdbx_strand_id
1 'polypeptide(L)'
;MIDDLIVYQKTYDFMLWLHPVVNKFPKSQRFVLGQRIENKTLDLIHSMASANIEREKSALLKQASVELDELRMLIRLSKDLRFVSIKQYGVAAEKLNEIGKLLFSWMKKFS
;
A
#
# COMPACT_ATOMS: atom_id res chain seq x y z
N MET A 1 12.33 -14.69 3.95
CA MET A 1 13.09 -14.29 2.77
C MET A 1 12.28 -14.36 1.50
N ILE A 2 11.78 -15.50 1.10
CA ILE A 2 10.89 -15.57 -0.08
C ILE A 2 9.62 -14.77 0.16
N ASP A 3 9.04 -14.86 1.37
CA ASP A 3 7.79 -14.16 1.70
C ASP A 3 7.95 -12.64 1.67
N ASP A 4 9.07 -12.11 2.16
CA ASP A 4 9.31 -10.67 2.17
C ASP A 4 9.58 -10.14 0.75
N LEU A 5 10.21 -10.93 -0.12
CA LEU A 5 10.38 -10.58 -1.52
C LEU A 5 9.03 -10.56 -2.25
N ILE A 6 8.15 -11.51 -1.93
CA ILE A 6 6.81 -11.58 -2.54
C ILE A 6 5.98 -10.36 -2.13
N VAL A 7 5.95 -10.01 -0.84
CA VAL A 7 5.16 -8.87 -0.38
C VAL A 7 5.70 -7.56 -0.96
N TYR A 8 7.00 -7.42 -1.06
CA TYR A 8 7.63 -6.26 -1.69
C TYR A 8 7.20 -6.14 -3.15
N GLN A 9 7.28 -7.24 -3.89
CA GLN A 9 6.89 -7.28 -5.30
C GLN A 9 5.40 -6.96 -5.48
N LYS A 10 4.53 -7.50 -4.63
CA LYS A 10 3.10 -7.21 -4.69
C LYS A 10 2.80 -5.74 -4.44
N THR A 11 3.52 -5.12 -3.54
CA THR A 11 3.35 -3.69 -3.26
C THR A 11 3.84 -2.83 -4.42
N TYR A 12 4.96 -3.22 -5.01
CA TYR A 12 5.46 -2.57 -6.23
C TYR A 12 4.43 -2.70 -7.37
N ASP A 13 3.89 -3.90 -7.57
CA ASP A 13 2.87 -4.14 -8.60
C ASP A 13 1.62 -3.30 -8.33
N PHE A 14 1.24 -3.15 -7.07
CA PHE A 14 0.13 -2.29 -6.68
C PHE A 14 0.39 -0.84 -7.12
N MET A 15 1.60 -0.35 -6.89
CA MET A 15 1.98 1.00 -7.31
C MET A 15 1.86 1.18 -8.83
N LEU A 16 2.28 0.18 -9.60
CA LEU A 16 2.17 0.22 -11.06
C LEU A 16 0.71 0.27 -11.51
N TRP A 17 -0.16 -0.47 -10.83
CA TRP A 17 -1.59 -0.45 -11.12
C TRP A 17 -2.22 0.89 -10.71
N LEU A 18 -1.80 1.43 -9.58
CA LEU A 18 -2.37 2.62 -8.97
C LEU A 18 -2.08 3.89 -9.77
N HIS A 19 -0.89 4.02 -10.31
CA HIS A 19 -0.43 5.25 -10.94
C HIS A 19 -1.37 5.75 -12.04
N PRO A 20 -1.76 4.92 -13.04
CA PRO A 20 -2.72 5.38 -14.06
C PRO A 20 -4.12 5.67 -13.49
N VAL A 21 -4.51 5.00 -12.40
CA VAL A 21 -5.79 5.26 -11.73
C VAL A 21 -5.77 6.68 -11.12
N VAL A 22 -4.70 7.01 -10.41
CA VAL A 22 -4.53 8.34 -9.81
C VAL A 22 -4.47 9.43 -10.88
N ASN A 23 -3.83 9.15 -12.02
CA ASN A 23 -3.74 10.12 -13.11
C ASN A 23 -5.12 10.49 -13.68
N LYS A 24 -6.14 9.68 -13.45
CA LYS A 24 -7.51 9.96 -13.88
C LYS A 24 -8.35 10.66 -12.80
N PHE A 25 -7.77 10.95 -11.66
CA PHE A 25 -8.45 11.77 -10.65
C PHE A 25 -8.75 13.16 -11.23
N PRO A 26 -9.78 13.86 -10.72
CA PRO A 26 -9.99 15.26 -11.09
C PRO A 26 -8.70 16.06 -10.91
N LYS A 27 -8.41 16.96 -11.83
CA LYS A 27 -7.15 17.70 -11.85
C LYS A 27 -6.84 18.38 -10.51
N SER A 28 -7.87 18.91 -9.84
CA SER A 28 -7.72 19.57 -8.54
C SER A 28 -7.30 18.59 -7.43
N GLN A 29 -7.54 17.28 -7.60
CA GLN A 29 -7.27 16.26 -6.58
C GLN A 29 -6.08 15.37 -6.90
N ARG A 30 -5.62 15.40 -8.14
CA ARG A 30 -4.47 14.60 -8.57
C ARG A 30 -3.23 14.91 -7.75
N PHE A 31 -2.99 16.18 -7.45
CA PHE A 31 -1.83 16.64 -6.71
C PHE A 31 -2.10 16.83 -5.22
N VAL A 32 -3.26 16.45 -4.73
CA VAL A 32 -3.63 16.48 -3.31
C VAL A 32 -3.83 15.05 -2.84
N LEU A 33 -5.03 14.50 -2.98
CA LEU A 33 -5.35 13.15 -2.52
C LEU A 33 -4.60 12.08 -3.33
N GLY A 34 -4.54 12.25 -4.64
CA GLY A 34 -3.82 11.31 -5.52
C GLY A 34 -2.36 11.20 -5.14
N GLN A 35 -1.69 12.33 -4.95
CA GLN A 35 -0.29 12.36 -4.55
C GLN A 35 -0.09 11.73 -3.16
N ARG A 36 -1.01 11.97 -2.24
CA ARG A 36 -0.95 11.42 -0.90
C ARG A 36 -1.04 9.90 -0.91
N ILE A 37 -1.89 9.35 -1.76
CA ILE A 37 -2.04 7.90 -1.93
C ILE A 37 -0.75 7.30 -2.48
N GLU A 38 -0.18 7.91 -3.51
CA GLU A 38 1.07 7.42 -4.09
C GLU A 38 2.23 7.51 -3.09
N ASN A 39 2.32 8.62 -2.36
CA ASN A 39 3.36 8.79 -1.34
C ASN A 39 3.22 7.75 -0.23
N LYS A 40 1.98 7.45 0.20
CA LYS A 40 1.74 6.44 1.22
C LYS A 40 2.16 5.05 0.72
N THR A 41 1.92 4.76 -0.54
CA THR A 41 2.36 3.50 -1.17
C THR A 41 3.89 3.42 -1.19
N LEU A 42 4.56 4.52 -1.54
CA LEU A 42 6.02 4.59 -1.53
C LEU A 42 6.58 4.44 -0.11
N ASP A 43 5.92 5.04 0.89
CA ASP A 43 6.31 4.89 2.30
C ASP A 43 6.25 3.42 2.72
N LEU A 44 5.19 2.73 2.32
CA LEU A 44 5.01 1.31 2.60
C LEU A 44 6.12 0.48 1.97
N ILE A 45 6.44 0.75 0.72
CA ILE A 45 7.56 0.09 0.01
C ILE A 45 8.87 0.34 0.74
N HIS A 46 9.10 1.58 1.16
CA HIS A 46 10.33 1.97 1.89
C HIS A 46 10.44 1.21 3.22
N SER A 47 9.37 1.14 3.99
CA SER A 47 9.36 0.43 5.27
C SER A 47 9.67 -1.06 5.09
N MET A 48 9.11 -1.68 4.05
CA MET A 48 9.37 -3.09 3.74
C MET A 48 10.82 -3.31 3.31
N ALA A 49 11.36 -2.42 2.46
CA ALA A 49 12.75 -2.51 2.02
C ALA A 49 13.70 -2.37 3.20
N SER A 50 13.42 -1.41 4.10
CA SER A 50 14.21 -1.22 5.30
C SER A 50 14.15 -2.43 6.23
N ALA A 51 12.94 -2.99 6.42
CA ALA A 51 12.76 -4.18 7.26
C ALA A 51 13.52 -5.39 6.71
N ASN A 52 13.66 -5.48 5.39
CA ASN A 52 14.35 -6.59 4.75
C ASN A 52 15.83 -6.62 5.11
N ILE A 53 16.47 -5.47 5.27
CA ILE A 53 17.90 -5.39 5.56
C ILE A 53 18.22 -5.18 7.04
N GLU A 54 17.27 -4.71 7.84
CA GLU A 54 17.49 -4.47 9.25
C GLU A 54 17.44 -5.77 10.06
N ARG A 55 18.30 -5.83 11.09
CA ARG A 55 18.34 -6.97 12.01
C ARG A 55 17.10 -7.00 12.89
N GLU A 56 16.75 -5.85 13.46
CA GLU A 56 15.53 -5.67 14.26
C GLU A 56 14.40 -5.20 13.37
N LYS A 57 13.49 -6.10 13.02
CA LYS A 57 12.47 -5.86 12.02
C LYS A 57 11.12 -5.42 12.61
N SER A 58 10.89 -5.71 13.89
CA SER A 58 9.57 -5.57 14.51
C SER A 58 8.98 -4.16 14.37
N ALA A 59 9.75 -3.12 14.67
CA ALA A 59 9.28 -1.74 14.59
C ALA A 59 8.95 -1.33 13.16
N LEU A 60 9.78 -1.71 12.20
CA LEU A 60 9.58 -1.38 10.79
C LEU A 60 8.37 -2.11 10.19
N LEU A 61 8.16 -3.36 10.60
CA LEU A 61 6.99 -4.12 10.16
C LEU A 61 5.70 -3.57 10.75
N LYS A 62 5.72 -3.11 12.01
CA LYS A 62 4.59 -2.40 12.61
C LYS A 62 4.29 -1.11 11.85
N GLN A 63 5.33 -0.36 11.51
CA GLN A 63 5.20 0.86 10.73
C GLN A 63 4.54 0.55 9.37
N ALA A 64 5.00 -0.48 8.69
CA ALA A 64 4.42 -0.91 7.41
C ALA A 64 2.94 -1.26 7.58
N SER A 65 2.57 -1.93 8.66
CA SER A 65 1.18 -2.29 8.94
C SER A 65 0.30 -1.04 9.12
N VAL A 66 0.79 -0.03 9.83
CA VAL A 66 0.08 1.24 10.00
C VAL A 66 -0.07 1.95 8.65
N GLU A 67 1.00 1.99 7.87
CA GLU A 67 0.98 2.62 6.54
C GLU A 67 -0.01 1.93 5.60
N LEU A 68 -0.09 0.61 5.67
CA LEU A 68 -1.06 -0.15 4.88
C LEU A 68 -2.50 0.22 5.28
N ASP A 69 -2.79 0.33 6.57
CA ASP A 69 -4.11 0.71 7.05
C ASP A 69 -4.46 2.14 6.63
N GLU A 70 -3.52 3.06 6.69
CA GLU A 70 -3.70 4.43 6.22
C GLU A 70 -3.98 4.46 4.72
N LEU A 71 -3.27 3.64 3.96
CA LEU A 71 -3.47 3.52 2.50
C LEU A 71 -4.88 3.00 2.20
N ARG A 72 -5.34 1.99 2.92
CA ARG A 72 -6.70 1.46 2.78
C ARG A 72 -7.75 2.56 3.00
N MET A 73 -7.54 3.38 4.03
CA MET A 73 -8.45 4.48 4.33
C MET A 73 -8.46 5.52 3.21
N LEU A 74 -7.29 5.88 2.69
CA LEU A 74 -7.20 6.86 1.61
C LEU A 74 -7.88 6.37 0.33
N ILE A 75 -7.75 5.08 0.02
CA ILE A 75 -8.42 4.46 -1.13
C ILE A 75 -9.94 4.48 -0.93
N ARG A 76 -10.40 4.14 0.28
CA ARG A 76 -11.83 4.19 0.61
C ARG A 76 -12.37 5.62 0.48
N LEU A 77 -11.63 6.60 0.98
CA LEU A 77 -12.01 8.01 0.86
C LEU A 77 -12.14 8.40 -0.62
N SER A 78 -11.22 7.96 -1.45
CA SER A 78 -11.24 8.22 -2.89
C SER A 78 -12.49 7.65 -3.55
N LYS A 79 -12.91 6.45 -3.11
CA LYS A 79 -14.15 5.83 -3.59
C LYS A 79 -15.37 6.64 -3.14
N ASP A 80 -15.41 7.01 -1.87
CA ASP A 80 -16.54 7.76 -1.31
C ASP A 80 -16.68 9.14 -1.96
N LEU A 81 -15.56 9.76 -2.32
CA LEU A 81 -15.54 11.03 -3.07
C LEU A 81 -15.73 10.84 -4.57
N ARG A 82 -15.87 9.58 -5.04
CA ARG A 82 -16.11 9.22 -6.44
C ARG A 82 -14.95 9.53 -7.37
N PHE A 83 -13.73 9.53 -6.86
CA PHE A 83 -12.53 9.66 -7.68
C PHE A 83 -12.08 8.31 -8.23
N VAL A 84 -12.51 7.23 -7.57
CA VAL A 84 -12.27 5.84 -7.98
C VAL A 84 -13.64 5.19 -8.14
N SER A 85 -13.80 4.38 -9.17
CA SER A 85 -15.04 3.61 -9.36
C SER A 85 -15.15 2.50 -8.31
N ILE A 86 -16.36 1.98 -8.12
CA ILE A 86 -16.60 0.84 -7.23
C ILE A 86 -15.78 -0.37 -7.69
N LYS A 87 -15.68 -0.56 -9.00
CA LYS A 87 -14.89 -1.66 -9.58
C LYS A 87 -13.39 -1.49 -9.26
N GLN A 88 -12.86 -0.29 -9.46
CA GLN A 88 -11.47 0.00 -9.14
C GLN A 88 -11.19 -0.16 -7.65
N TYR A 89 -12.13 0.29 -6.81
CA TYR A 89 -12.02 0.11 -5.37
C TYR A 89 -11.94 -1.38 -5.00
N GLY A 90 -12.79 -2.21 -5.62
CA GLY A 90 -12.77 -3.65 -5.40
C GLY A 90 -11.43 -4.28 -5.76
N VAL A 91 -10.86 -3.88 -6.89
CA VAL A 91 -9.54 -4.35 -7.31
C VAL A 91 -8.46 -3.91 -6.32
N ALA A 92 -8.49 -2.65 -5.90
CA ALA A 92 -7.53 -2.12 -4.92
C ALA A 92 -7.64 -2.87 -3.59
N ALA A 93 -8.87 -3.06 -3.09
CA ALA A 93 -9.11 -3.75 -1.82
C ALA A 93 -8.57 -5.18 -1.84
N GLU A 94 -8.77 -5.89 -2.94
CA GLU A 94 -8.27 -7.25 -3.10
C GLU A 94 -6.75 -7.30 -3.08
N LYS A 95 -6.10 -6.39 -3.82
CA LYS A 95 -4.64 -6.29 -3.85
C LYS A 95 -4.06 -5.94 -2.48
N LEU A 96 -4.68 -4.99 -1.79
CA LEU A 96 -4.22 -4.57 -0.46
C LEU A 96 -4.45 -5.66 0.59
N ASN A 97 -5.53 -6.45 0.47
CA ASN A 97 -5.76 -7.59 1.34
C ASN A 97 -4.68 -8.65 1.18
N GLU A 98 -4.28 -8.93 -0.04
CA GLU A 98 -3.19 -9.87 -0.32
C GLU A 98 -1.88 -9.39 0.30
N ILE A 99 -1.55 -8.12 0.12
CA ILE A 99 -0.37 -7.50 0.73
C ILE A 99 -0.46 -7.63 2.26
N GLY A 100 -1.64 -7.35 2.83
CA GLY A 100 -1.86 -7.42 4.27
C GLY A 100 -1.64 -8.80 4.84
N LYS A 101 -2.09 -9.84 4.14
CA LYS A 101 -1.88 -11.24 4.58
C LYS A 101 -0.40 -11.60 4.57
N LEU A 102 0.32 -11.21 3.54
CA LEU A 102 1.75 -11.48 3.42
C LEU A 102 2.54 -10.70 4.47
N LEU A 103 2.18 -9.44 4.71
CA LEU A 103 2.82 -8.62 5.73
C LEU A 103 2.58 -9.21 7.13
N PHE A 104 1.35 -9.64 7.41
CA PHE A 104 1.01 -10.26 8.68
C PHE A 104 1.82 -11.54 8.91
N SER A 105 1.97 -12.38 7.90
CA SER A 105 2.79 -13.60 7.98
C SER A 105 4.24 -13.27 8.29
N TRP A 106 4.77 -12.22 7.66
CA TRP A 106 6.14 -11.77 7.92
C TRP A 106 6.28 -11.26 9.35
N MET A 107 5.32 -10.45 9.81
CA MET A 107 5.33 -9.92 11.18
C MET A 107 5.35 -11.01 12.23
N LYS A 108 4.60 -12.09 12.01
CA LYS A 108 4.51 -13.21 12.96
C LYS A 108 5.85 -13.90 13.21
N LYS A 109 6.75 -13.84 12.24
CA LYS A 109 8.08 -14.44 12.37
C LYS A 109 8.99 -13.65 13.30
N PHE A 110 8.67 -12.39 13.57
CA PHE A 110 9.54 -11.46 14.31
C PHE A 110 8.82 -10.80 15.49
N SER A 111 7.69 -11.33 15.89
CA SER A 111 6.95 -10.80 17.04
C SER A 111 7.14 -11.64 18.29
#